data_5cf3869e5457c8e4d4b8859477af92c5
#
_entry.id   5cf3869e5457c8e4d4b8859477af92c5
#
_cell.length_a   1.000
_cell.length_b   1.000
_cell.length_c   1.000
_cell.angle_alpha   90.00
_cell.angle_beta   90.00
_cell.angle_gamma   90.00
#
_symmetry.space_group_name_H-M   'P 1'
#
loop_
_entity.id
_entity.type
_entity.pdbx_description
1 polymer ?
#
loop_
_entity_poly.entity_id
_entity_poly.type
_entity_poly.pdbx_seq_one_letter_code
_entity_poly.pdbx_strand_id
1 'polypeptide(L)'
;MILNEFSISLGDGVLHGDLHYAGHSSCPILLIIHGFRGSKNWGFFPTIAEEFAQNGSIVLSWNMSLNGYSKNAQYIDQPENFARNTITQEIRDTQSIIDSILKDDHILSDDLRSKWNGDIHVLGHSRGGGVGILISENNPSIKKLALWNTVSRFGRFTERQKKLWSESGTFPIDETKDGKVIAMNYSYISDLELHGEEYSPLRAISEVSADILIVHAEQDMTVPIREANALQEKSHSAQMHSIPQAGHIFGCTHPFTEMTSSLRDAIDTTTAFFST
;
A
#
# COMPACT_ATOMS: atom_id res chain seq x y z
N MET A 1 -19.26 -3.32 -14.03
CA MET A 1 -17.90 -2.90 -13.60
C MET A 1 -16.93 -3.28 -14.70
N ILE A 2 -16.04 -2.39 -15.09
CA ILE A 2 -14.96 -2.66 -16.05
C ILE A 2 -13.75 -3.08 -15.22
N LEU A 3 -13.18 -4.25 -15.53
CA LEU A 3 -11.91 -4.71 -14.98
C LEU A 3 -10.92 -4.79 -16.14
N ASN A 4 -9.89 -3.96 -16.11
CA ASN A 4 -8.77 -3.99 -17.06
C ASN A 4 -7.49 -4.33 -16.30
N GLU A 5 -6.62 -5.13 -16.92
CA GLU A 5 -5.29 -5.38 -16.40
C GLU A 5 -4.28 -4.47 -17.10
N PHE A 6 -3.26 -4.04 -16.36
CA PHE A 6 -2.14 -3.30 -16.93
C PHE A 6 -0.80 -3.89 -16.45
N SER A 7 0.27 -3.56 -17.17
CA SER A 7 1.63 -3.92 -16.77
C SER A 7 2.59 -2.80 -17.14
N ILE A 8 3.52 -2.50 -16.25
CA ILE A 8 4.61 -1.55 -16.48
C ILE A 8 5.93 -2.29 -16.33
N SER A 9 6.75 -2.28 -17.37
CA SER A 9 8.11 -2.83 -17.32
C SER A 9 9.05 -1.83 -16.65
N LEU A 10 9.68 -2.24 -15.57
CA LEU A 10 10.74 -1.51 -14.88
C LEU A 10 12.05 -2.29 -15.03
N GLY A 11 13.19 -1.62 -14.88
CA GLY A 11 14.50 -2.27 -15.16
C GLY A 11 14.71 -3.59 -14.41
N ASP A 12 14.18 -3.71 -13.19
CA ASP A 12 14.40 -4.88 -12.31
C ASP A 12 13.17 -5.80 -12.18
N GLY A 13 12.05 -5.47 -12.81
CA GLY A 13 10.81 -6.26 -12.68
C GLY A 13 9.66 -5.72 -13.51
N VAL A 14 8.49 -6.31 -13.31
CA VAL A 14 7.25 -5.89 -13.97
C VAL A 14 6.19 -5.64 -12.92
N LEU A 15 5.60 -4.45 -12.90
CA LEU A 15 4.37 -4.18 -12.17
C LEU A 15 3.19 -4.81 -12.92
N HIS A 16 2.40 -5.59 -12.22
CA HIS A 16 1.13 -6.10 -12.72
C HIS A 16 0.00 -5.51 -11.89
N GLY A 17 -0.92 -4.82 -12.53
CA GLY A 17 -2.02 -4.15 -11.85
C GLY A 17 -3.38 -4.43 -12.46
N ASP A 18 -4.41 -4.11 -11.68
CA ASP A 18 -5.81 -4.15 -12.05
C ASP A 18 -6.40 -2.73 -11.93
N LEU A 19 -7.26 -2.40 -12.89
CA LEU A 19 -8.02 -1.16 -12.93
C LEU A 19 -9.51 -1.52 -12.81
N HIS A 20 -10.18 -0.95 -11.81
CA HIS A 20 -11.61 -1.11 -11.57
C HIS A 20 -12.34 0.20 -11.82
N TYR A 21 -13.49 0.14 -12.51
CA TYR A 21 -14.32 1.30 -12.81
C TYR A 21 -15.78 0.90 -12.97
N ALA A 22 -16.71 1.65 -12.37
CA ALA A 22 -18.13 1.32 -12.34
C ALA A 22 -19.03 2.24 -13.19
N GLY A 23 -18.47 3.10 -14.05
CA GLY A 23 -19.27 3.88 -15.01
C GLY A 23 -19.59 5.31 -14.56
N HIS A 24 -18.99 5.81 -13.49
CA HIS A 24 -19.20 7.19 -13.03
C HIS A 24 -18.48 8.22 -13.93
N SER A 25 -18.96 9.45 -13.95
CA SER A 25 -18.31 10.56 -14.65
C SER A 25 -17.59 11.47 -13.65
N SER A 26 -16.45 12.04 -14.04
CA SER A 26 -15.70 12.97 -13.17
C SER A 26 -15.25 12.35 -11.85
N CYS A 27 -14.45 11.28 -11.94
CA CYS A 27 -13.98 10.48 -10.80
C CYS A 27 -12.55 10.83 -10.42
N PRO A 28 -12.17 10.79 -9.13
CA PRO A 28 -10.76 10.72 -8.76
C PRO A 28 -10.17 9.35 -9.14
N ILE A 29 -8.86 9.31 -9.30
CA ILE A 29 -8.12 8.05 -9.34
C ILE A 29 -7.73 7.68 -7.91
N LEU A 30 -8.08 6.46 -7.49
CA LEU A 30 -7.69 5.89 -6.21
C LEU A 30 -6.59 4.85 -6.41
N LEU A 31 -5.44 5.07 -5.78
CA LEU A 31 -4.30 4.14 -5.74
C LEU A 31 -4.36 3.31 -4.46
N ILE A 32 -4.41 1.99 -4.57
CA ILE A 32 -4.39 1.08 -3.41
C ILE A 32 -3.01 0.44 -3.29
N ILE A 33 -2.31 0.72 -2.19
CA ILE A 33 -0.95 0.26 -1.89
C ILE A 33 -1.01 -0.84 -0.81
N HIS A 34 -0.68 -2.07 -1.19
CA HIS A 34 -0.66 -3.20 -0.27
C HIS A 34 0.52 -3.15 0.71
N GLY A 35 0.43 -3.90 1.82
CA GLY A 35 1.47 -4.00 2.83
C GLY A 35 2.53 -5.08 2.54
N PHE A 36 3.40 -5.29 3.54
CA PHE A 36 4.42 -6.33 3.52
C PHE A 36 3.81 -7.71 3.33
N ARG A 37 4.40 -8.53 2.44
CA ARG A 37 3.89 -9.85 2.04
C ARG A 37 2.49 -9.80 1.41
N GLY A 38 2.02 -8.63 1.02
CA GLY A 38 0.76 -8.45 0.33
C GLY A 38 0.90 -8.51 -1.19
N SER A 39 -0.24 -8.54 -1.85
CA SER A 39 -0.39 -8.41 -3.30
C SER A 39 -1.74 -7.75 -3.60
N LYS A 40 -1.95 -7.30 -4.84
CA LYS A 40 -3.26 -6.81 -5.28
C LYS A 40 -4.40 -7.81 -5.09
N ASN A 41 -4.07 -9.12 -5.06
CA ASN A 41 -5.01 -10.23 -4.90
C ASN A 41 -5.10 -10.76 -3.46
N TRP A 42 -4.36 -10.17 -2.52
CA TRP A 42 -4.32 -10.68 -1.15
C TRP A 42 -5.58 -10.27 -0.35
N GLY A 43 -6.23 -11.26 0.28
CA GLY A 43 -7.32 -11.03 1.23
C GLY A 43 -8.41 -10.10 0.68
N PHE A 44 -8.63 -8.99 1.35
CA PHE A 44 -9.70 -8.03 1.06
C PHE A 44 -9.41 -7.06 -0.09
N PHE A 45 -8.18 -6.98 -0.63
CA PHE A 45 -7.83 -5.95 -1.63
C PHE A 45 -8.70 -5.97 -2.90
N PRO A 46 -9.01 -7.13 -3.52
CA PRO A 46 -9.92 -7.14 -4.65
C PRO A 46 -11.31 -6.59 -4.31
N THR A 47 -11.85 -6.98 -3.15
CA THR A 47 -13.18 -6.55 -2.70
C THR A 47 -13.22 -5.04 -2.45
N ILE A 48 -12.23 -4.47 -1.77
CA ILE A 48 -12.22 -3.02 -1.53
C ILE A 48 -12.00 -2.22 -2.81
N ALA A 49 -11.22 -2.75 -3.77
CA ALA A 49 -11.08 -2.11 -5.07
C ALA A 49 -12.42 -2.02 -5.83
N GLU A 50 -13.22 -3.09 -5.79
CA GLU A 50 -14.57 -3.10 -6.34
C GLU A 50 -15.50 -2.12 -5.62
N GLU A 51 -15.50 -2.13 -4.29
CA GLU A 51 -16.35 -1.23 -3.48
C GLU A 51 -16.03 0.24 -3.75
N PHE A 52 -14.74 0.64 -3.76
CA PHE A 52 -14.38 2.03 -4.06
C PHE A 52 -14.67 2.43 -5.51
N ALA A 53 -14.56 1.49 -6.47
CA ALA A 53 -14.96 1.76 -7.83
C ALA A 53 -16.48 1.98 -7.93
N GLN A 54 -17.30 1.19 -7.22
CA GLN A 54 -18.74 1.39 -7.14
C GLN A 54 -19.12 2.71 -6.45
N ASN A 55 -18.27 3.21 -5.56
CA ASN A 55 -18.45 4.48 -4.85
C ASN A 55 -17.81 5.69 -5.57
N GLY A 56 -17.49 5.58 -6.86
CA GLY A 56 -17.17 6.73 -7.70
C GLY A 56 -15.70 6.99 -7.96
N SER A 57 -14.81 6.03 -7.73
CA SER A 57 -13.39 6.15 -8.07
C SER A 57 -13.01 5.32 -9.30
N ILE A 58 -11.98 5.75 -10.03
CA ILE A 58 -11.20 4.88 -10.91
C ILE A 58 -10.10 4.27 -10.02
N VAL A 59 -10.17 2.96 -9.75
CA VAL A 59 -9.27 2.34 -8.77
C VAL A 59 -8.17 1.56 -9.45
N LEU A 60 -6.92 1.83 -9.08
CA LEU A 60 -5.76 1.06 -9.47
C LEU A 60 -5.16 0.35 -8.26
N SER A 61 -4.93 -0.96 -8.41
CA SER A 61 -4.18 -1.78 -7.44
C SER A 61 -3.14 -2.60 -8.20
N TRP A 62 -1.97 -2.84 -7.61
CA TRP A 62 -0.88 -3.53 -8.30
C TRP A 62 -0.04 -4.39 -7.34
N ASN A 63 0.70 -5.33 -7.93
CA ASN A 63 1.81 -6.00 -7.26
C ASN A 63 3.06 -5.13 -7.38
N MET A 64 3.74 -4.83 -6.28
CA MET A 64 5.08 -4.26 -6.34
C MET A 64 6.00 -5.17 -7.15
N SER A 65 6.89 -4.61 -7.93
CA SER A 65 7.71 -5.36 -8.90
C SER A 65 8.53 -6.50 -8.30
N LEU A 66 8.88 -6.36 -7.02
CA LEU A 66 9.67 -7.34 -6.26
C LEU A 66 8.94 -7.91 -5.03
N ASN A 67 7.60 -7.87 -4.98
CA ASN A 67 6.86 -8.43 -3.84
C ASN A 67 6.83 -9.97 -3.79
N GLY A 68 7.39 -10.62 -4.80
CA GLY A 68 7.50 -12.08 -4.86
C GLY A 68 6.26 -12.80 -5.37
N TYR A 69 5.30 -12.08 -5.94
CA TYR A 69 4.10 -12.65 -6.55
C TYR A 69 4.16 -12.53 -8.08
N SER A 70 3.96 -13.62 -8.79
CA SER A 70 3.62 -13.54 -10.21
C SER A 70 2.23 -12.91 -10.39
N LYS A 71 1.88 -12.53 -11.64
CA LYS A 71 0.70 -11.71 -11.99
C LYS A 71 -0.59 -12.08 -11.26
N ASN A 72 -0.88 -13.38 -11.15
CA ASN A 72 -2.14 -13.90 -10.57
C ASN A 72 -1.92 -14.84 -9.38
N ALA A 73 -0.72 -14.85 -8.82
CA ALA A 73 -0.40 -15.70 -7.68
C ALA A 73 -1.21 -15.29 -6.43
N GLN A 74 -1.63 -16.29 -5.66
CA GLN A 74 -2.30 -16.10 -4.37
C GLN A 74 -1.31 -16.13 -3.19
N TYR A 75 -0.08 -16.62 -3.43
CA TYR A 75 0.99 -16.74 -2.45
C TYR A 75 2.31 -16.38 -3.12
N ILE A 76 3.34 -16.07 -2.33
CA ILE A 76 4.69 -15.82 -2.83
C ILE A 76 5.17 -17.07 -3.58
N ASP A 77 5.41 -16.92 -4.87
CA ASP A 77 5.91 -17.97 -5.79
C ASP A 77 7.26 -17.60 -6.42
N GLN A 78 7.73 -16.37 -6.17
CA GLN A 78 9.03 -15.84 -6.62
C GLN A 78 9.86 -15.34 -5.42
N PRO A 79 10.30 -16.24 -4.51
CA PRO A 79 10.99 -15.85 -3.28
C PRO A 79 12.29 -15.10 -3.52
N GLU A 80 12.97 -15.30 -4.66
CA GLU A 80 14.18 -14.57 -5.04
C GLU A 80 13.89 -13.09 -5.32
N ASN A 81 12.75 -12.76 -5.93
CA ASN A 81 12.32 -11.37 -6.12
C ASN A 81 11.95 -10.74 -4.78
N PHE A 82 11.17 -11.45 -3.95
CA PHE A 82 10.83 -10.99 -2.61
C PHE A 82 12.08 -10.68 -1.77
N ALA A 83 13.12 -11.51 -1.87
CA ALA A 83 14.37 -11.31 -1.13
C ALA A 83 15.08 -10.00 -1.48
N ARG A 84 14.97 -9.52 -2.72
CA ARG A 84 15.62 -8.31 -3.22
C ARG A 84 14.82 -7.04 -2.96
N ASN A 85 13.55 -7.16 -2.53
CA ASN A 85 12.69 -6.00 -2.35
C ASN A 85 13.19 -5.05 -1.26
N THR A 86 13.10 -3.75 -1.52
CA THR A 86 13.50 -2.65 -0.62
C THR A 86 12.43 -1.57 -0.57
N ILE A 87 12.53 -0.63 0.37
CA ILE A 87 11.62 0.52 0.42
C ILE A 87 11.84 1.45 -0.78
N THR A 88 13.10 1.64 -1.20
CA THR A 88 13.41 2.38 -2.45
C THR A 88 12.66 1.79 -3.65
N GLN A 89 12.60 0.44 -3.76
CA GLN A 89 11.89 -0.19 -4.87
C GLN A 89 10.37 0.06 -4.79
N GLU A 90 9.76 -0.09 -3.61
CA GLU A 90 8.33 0.15 -3.43
C GLU A 90 7.94 1.62 -3.72
N ILE A 91 8.80 2.58 -3.36
CA ILE A 91 8.62 4.00 -3.70
C ILE A 91 8.72 4.21 -5.22
N ARG A 92 9.75 3.67 -5.88
CA ARG A 92 9.93 3.76 -7.34
C ARG A 92 8.77 3.15 -8.11
N ASP A 93 8.29 2.00 -7.67
CA ASP A 93 7.14 1.33 -8.24
C ASP A 93 5.90 2.21 -8.18
N THR A 94 5.60 2.75 -7.00
CA THR A 94 4.44 3.63 -6.79
C THR A 94 4.57 4.94 -7.58
N GLN A 95 5.75 5.54 -7.61
CA GLN A 95 6.01 6.75 -8.41
C GLN A 95 5.83 6.49 -9.89
N SER A 96 6.23 5.31 -10.39
CA SER A 96 6.06 4.93 -11.81
C SER A 96 4.59 4.86 -12.21
N ILE A 97 3.70 4.39 -11.31
CA ILE A 97 2.25 4.41 -11.54
C ILE A 97 1.74 5.85 -11.65
N ILE A 98 2.12 6.72 -10.72
CA ILE A 98 1.70 8.14 -10.71
C ILE A 98 2.22 8.85 -11.97
N ASP A 99 3.48 8.64 -12.30
CA ASP A 99 4.10 9.23 -13.51
C ASP A 99 3.37 8.79 -14.78
N SER A 100 3.02 7.51 -14.89
CA SER A 100 2.30 6.99 -16.05
C SER A 100 0.87 7.56 -16.15
N ILE A 101 0.20 7.82 -15.01
CA ILE A 101 -1.09 8.50 -14.98
C ILE A 101 -0.93 9.95 -15.48
N LEU A 102 0.06 10.67 -14.96
CA LEU A 102 0.26 12.10 -15.25
C LEU A 102 0.80 12.36 -16.65
N LYS A 103 1.64 11.44 -17.19
CA LYS A 103 2.30 11.58 -18.51
C LYS A 103 1.49 10.99 -19.67
N ASP A 104 0.31 10.45 -19.41
CA ASP A 104 -0.55 9.82 -20.43
C ASP A 104 0.05 8.55 -21.07
N ASP A 105 0.66 7.70 -20.27
CA ASP A 105 1.45 6.55 -20.67
C ASP A 105 0.63 5.23 -20.73
N HIS A 106 -0.56 5.28 -21.35
CA HIS A 106 -1.43 4.13 -21.69
C HIS A 106 -2.00 3.28 -20.52
N ILE A 107 -1.80 3.64 -19.25
CA ILE A 107 -2.50 2.95 -18.13
C ILE A 107 -4.01 3.18 -18.23
N LEU A 108 -4.40 4.40 -18.58
CA LEU A 108 -5.79 4.77 -18.81
C LEU A 108 -6.07 4.80 -20.31
N SER A 109 -7.16 4.17 -20.74
CA SER A 109 -7.68 4.43 -22.10
C SER A 109 -8.18 5.88 -22.20
N ASP A 110 -8.28 6.43 -23.42
CA ASP A 110 -8.80 7.78 -23.66
C ASP A 110 -10.18 7.98 -23.02
N ASP A 111 -11.04 6.96 -23.08
CA ASP A 111 -12.36 7.00 -22.45
C ASP A 111 -12.24 7.15 -20.92
N LEU A 112 -11.43 6.33 -20.25
CA LEU A 112 -11.22 6.44 -18.79
C LEU A 112 -10.55 7.75 -18.40
N ARG A 113 -9.60 8.22 -19.20
CA ARG A 113 -8.96 9.51 -18.98
C ARG A 113 -9.97 10.66 -19.05
N SER A 114 -10.94 10.59 -19.94
CA SER A 114 -12.02 11.58 -20.02
C SER A 114 -12.95 11.60 -18.79
N LYS A 115 -12.92 10.55 -17.98
CA LYS A 115 -13.69 10.43 -16.73
C LYS A 115 -12.90 10.88 -15.49
N TRP A 116 -11.58 10.99 -15.60
CA TRP A 116 -10.73 11.44 -14.48
C TRP A 116 -10.92 12.94 -14.25
N ASN A 117 -11.15 13.34 -13.00
CA ASN A 117 -11.35 14.75 -12.61
C ASN A 117 -10.04 15.52 -12.33
N GLY A 118 -8.88 14.85 -12.44
CA GLY A 118 -7.56 15.42 -12.17
C GLY A 118 -7.02 15.12 -10.77
N ASP A 119 -7.82 14.58 -9.85
CA ASP A 119 -7.42 14.27 -8.49
C ASP A 119 -6.90 12.84 -8.37
N ILE A 120 -5.87 12.67 -7.55
CA ILE A 120 -5.35 11.37 -7.12
C ILE A 120 -5.60 11.23 -5.62
N HIS A 121 -6.22 10.13 -5.24
CA HIS A 121 -6.36 9.68 -3.87
C HIS A 121 -5.47 8.45 -3.63
N VAL A 122 -5.00 8.26 -2.41
CA VAL A 122 -4.18 7.11 -2.03
C VAL A 122 -4.80 6.42 -0.83
N LEU A 123 -4.88 5.08 -0.87
CA LEU A 123 -5.16 4.23 0.27
C LEU A 123 -3.97 3.29 0.46
N GLY A 124 -3.30 3.38 1.60
CA GLY A 124 -2.20 2.49 1.94
C GLY A 124 -2.47 1.67 3.19
N HIS A 125 -2.27 0.35 3.11
CA HIS A 125 -2.39 -0.54 4.26
C HIS A 125 -1.02 -0.92 4.82
N SER A 126 -0.83 -0.83 6.14
CA SER A 126 0.37 -1.30 6.83
C SER A 126 1.64 -0.62 6.29
N ARG A 127 2.62 -1.38 5.74
CA ARG A 127 3.81 -0.86 5.05
C ARG A 127 3.41 0.03 3.86
N GLY A 128 2.38 -0.35 3.09
CA GLY A 128 1.90 0.43 1.97
C GLY A 128 1.39 1.83 2.37
N GLY A 129 0.89 1.98 3.60
CA GLY A 129 0.56 3.30 4.15
C GLY A 129 1.81 4.15 4.41
N GLY A 130 2.89 3.53 4.91
CA GLY A 130 4.18 4.22 5.05
C GLY A 130 4.74 4.70 3.71
N VAL A 131 4.66 3.86 2.66
CA VAL A 131 5.02 4.25 1.27
C VAL A 131 4.09 5.37 0.79
N GLY A 132 2.77 5.26 1.03
CA GLY A 132 1.79 6.30 0.69
C GLY A 132 2.12 7.66 1.30
N ILE A 133 2.57 7.70 2.56
CA ILE A 133 3.01 8.95 3.21
C ILE A 133 4.21 9.54 2.47
N LEU A 134 5.27 8.75 2.20
CA LEU A 134 6.48 9.24 1.53
C LEU A 134 6.20 9.75 0.12
N ILE A 135 5.35 9.07 -0.63
CA ILE A 135 4.93 9.49 -1.98
C ILE A 135 4.11 10.77 -1.95
N SER A 136 3.31 10.99 -0.89
CA SER A 136 2.44 12.16 -0.77
C SER A 136 3.19 13.41 -0.29
N GLU A 137 4.33 13.27 0.38
CA GLU A 137 5.11 14.39 0.95
C GLU A 137 5.43 15.47 -0.09
N ASN A 138 5.82 15.08 -1.30
CA ASN A 138 6.24 16.00 -2.36
C ASN A 138 5.36 15.93 -3.61
N ASN A 139 4.13 15.41 -3.49
CA ASN A 139 3.25 15.22 -4.63
C ASN A 139 1.90 15.94 -4.45
N PRO A 140 1.78 17.20 -4.94
CA PRO A 140 0.57 18.00 -4.80
C PRO A 140 -0.61 17.47 -5.64
N SER A 141 -0.39 16.49 -6.54
CA SER A 141 -1.46 15.82 -7.27
C SER A 141 -2.28 14.89 -6.38
N ILE A 142 -1.70 14.43 -5.27
CA ILE A 142 -2.41 13.63 -4.27
C ILE A 142 -3.22 14.56 -3.38
N LYS A 143 -4.55 14.40 -3.40
CA LYS A 143 -5.49 15.26 -2.66
C LYS A 143 -5.95 14.65 -1.34
N LYS A 144 -6.06 13.32 -1.29
CA LYS A 144 -6.50 12.60 -0.10
C LYS A 144 -5.66 11.35 0.12
N LEU A 145 -5.33 11.09 1.39
CA LEU A 145 -4.52 9.97 1.83
C LEU A 145 -5.23 9.21 2.96
N ALA A 146 -5.69 8.00 2.71
CA ALA A 146 -6.23 7.09 3.71
C ALA A 146 -5.16 6.08 4.15
N LEU A 147 -4.94 5.98 5.45
CA LEU A 147 -3.90 5.17 6.09
C LEU A 147 -4.54 4.08 6.95
N TRP A 148 -4.52 2.83 6.49
CA TRP A 148 -5.11 1.71 7.21
C TRP A 148 -4.03 0.91 7.96
N ASN A 149 -4.13 0.85 9.29
CA ASN A 149 -3.20 0.10 10.15
C ASN A 149 -1.72 0.35 9.79
N THR A 150 -1.39 1.63 9.56
CA THR A 150 -0.16 2.07 8.92
C THR A 150 1.02 2.13 9.87
N VAL A 151 2.19 1.70 9.38
CA VAL A 151 3.47 1.80 10.11
C VAL A 151 3.96 3.25 10.18
N SER A 152 4.48 3.66 11.35
CA SER A 152 5.17 4.94 11.50
C SER A 152 6.66 4.88 11.15
N ARG A 153 7.21 3.66 10.96
CA ARG A 153 8.60 3.38 10.60
C ARG A 153 8.76 2.03 9.92
N PHE A 154 9.71 1.90 9.00
CA PHE A 154 10.02 0.65 8.32
C PHE A 154 11.02 -0.23 9.06
N GLY A 155 11.99 0.37 9.76
CA GLY A 155 13.03 -0.32 10.52
C GLY A 155 12.51 -0.84 11.87
N ARG A 156 11.87 -2.01 11.86
CA ARG A 156 11.23 -2.62 13.05
C ARG A 156 12.02 -3.83 13.58
N PHE A 157 13.34 -3.84 13.32
CA PHE A 157 14.24 -4.91 13.74
C PHE A 157 15.16 -4.45 14.88
N THR A 158 15.41 -5.34 15.83
CA THR A 158 16.35 -5.10 16.93
C THR A 158 17.79 -5.12 16.41
N GLU A 159 18.73 -4.46 17.09
CA GLU A 159 20.15 -4.47 16.71
C GLU A 159 20.73 -5.89 16.68
N ARG A 160 20.27 -6.79 17.57
CA ARG A 160 20.66 -8.21 17.52
C ARG A 160 20.18 -8.89 16.22
N GLN A 161 18.94 -8.62 15.78
CA GLN A 161 18.42 -9.18 14.52
C GLN A 161 19.21 -8.62 13.32
N LYS A 162 19.46 -7.32 13.28
CA LYS A 162 20.25 -6.68 12.22
C LYS A 162 21.66 -7.27 12.14
N LYS A 163 22.33 -7.46 13.29
CA LYS A 163 23.65 -8.07 13.34
C LYS A 163 23.66 -9.48 12.78
N LEU A 164 22.76 -10.35 13.24
CA LEU A 164 22.63 -11.72 12.72
C LEU A 164 22.33 -11.73 11.21
N TRP A 165 21.47 -10.81 10.77
CA TRP A 165 21.12 -10.66 9.36
C TRP A 165 22.30 -10.21 8.52
N SER A 166 23.12 -9.26 9.00
CA SER A 166 24.35 -8.83 8.30
C SER A 166 25.39 -9.95 8.17
N GLU A 167 25.49 -10.84 9.18
CA GLU A 167 26.40 -11.98 9.17
C GLU A 167 25.93 -13.10 8.22
N SER A 168 24.61 -13.34 8.14
CA SER A 168 24.01 -14.39 7.29
C SER A 168 23.70 -13.91 5.87
N GLY A 169 23.63 -12.59 5.64
CA GLY A 169 23.21 -11.98 4.38
C GLY A 169 21.70 -12.01 4.14
N THR A 170 20.95 -12.88 4.83
CA THR A 170 19.50 -13.06 4.65
C THR A 170 18.77 -13.20 5.99
N PHE A 171 17.49 -12.82 6.03
CA PHE A 171 16.61 -12.99 7.17
C PHE A 171 15.39 -13.82 6.75
N PRO A 172 15.26 -15.07 7.23
CA PRO A 172 14.12 -15.91 6.88
C PRO A 172 12.83 -15.36 7.50
N ILE A 173 11.77 -15.35 6.71
CA ILE A 173 10.43 -14.85 7.09
C ILE A 173 9.44 -16.00 7.16
N ASP A 174 9.46 -16.89 6.15
CA ASP A 174 8.47 -17.95 5.97
C ASP A 174 8.99 -18.98 4.94
N GLU A 175 8.12 -19.91 4.56
CA GLU A 175 8.35 -20.86 3.46
C GLU A 175 7.20 -20.79 2.46
N THR A 176 7.52 -21.06 1.18
CA THR A 176 6.52 -21.22 0.13
C THR A 176 5.81 -22.58 0.32
N LYS A 177 4.70 -22.79 -0.40
CA LYS A 177 3.95 -24.07 -0.35
C LYS A 177 4.78 -25.28 -0.79
N ASP A 178 5.79 -25.08 -1.63
CA ASP A 178 6.74 -26.10 -2.08
C ASP A 178 8.02 -26.18 -1.24
N GLY A 179 8.04 -25.52 -0.07
CA GLY A 179 9.11 -25.61 0.93
C GLY A 179 10.34 -24.76 0.64
N LYS A 180 10.29 -23.79 -0.27
CA LYS A 180 11.38 -22.83 -0.46
C LYS A 180 11.33 -21.76 0.60
N VAL A 181 12.48 -21.38 1.13
CA VAL A 181 12.59 -20.30 2.13
C VAL A 181 12.24 -18.96 1.50
N ILE A 182 11.31 -18.25 2.12
CA ILE A 182 11.03 -16.84 1.84
C ILE A 182 11.87 -16.03 2.81
N ALA A 183 12.84 -15.27 2.29
CA ALA A 183 13.75 -14.47 3.09
C ALA A 183 13.91 -13.07 2.52
N MET A 184 14.40 -12.14 3.32
CA MET A 184 14.82 -10.81 2.90
C MET A 184 16.33 -10.72 2.89
N ASN A 185 16.92 -10.14 1.86
CA ASN A 185 18.36 -9.84 1.80
C ASN A 185 18.69 -8.67 2.74
N TYR A 186 19.93 -8.63 3.24
CA TYR A 186 20.41 -7.53 4.10
C TYR A 186 20.34 -6.16 3.39
N SER A 187 20.25 -6.14 2.05
CA SER A 187 20.02 -4.94 1.26
C SER A 187 18.79 -4.13 1.72
N TYR A 188 17.78 -4.76 2.33
CA TYR A 188 16.65 -4.04 2.93
C TYR A 188 17.07 -3.13 4.09
N ILE A 189 17.95 -3.63 4.96
CA ILE A 189 18.50 -2.82 6.08
C ILE A 189 19.44 -1.75 5.55
N SER A 190 20.34 -2.10 4.61
CA SER A 190 21.27 -1.14 4.01
C SER A 190 20.52 0.00 3.27
N ASP A 191 19.38 -0.30 2.62
CA ASP A 191 18.50 0.69 1.99
C ASP A 191 17.95 1.68 3.02
N LEU A 192 17.43 1.18 4.15
CA LEU A 192 16.93 2.03 5.24
C LEU A 192 18.03 2.86 5.91
N GLU A 193 19.22 2.29 6.08
CA GLU A 193 20.35 3.00 6.68
C GLU A 193 20.91 4.08 5.76
N LEU A 194 20.90 3.84 4.44
CA LEU A 194 21.33 4.80 3.42
C LEU A 194 20.44 6.04 3.40
N HIS A 195 19.14 5.86 3.50
CA HIS A 195 18.16 6.95 3.39
C HIS A 195 17.79 7.56 4.75
N GLY A 196 17.98 6.84 5.85
CA GLY A 196 17.77 7.36 7.21
C GLY A 196 16.41 8.05 7.39
N GLU A 197 16.42 9.32 7.82
CA GLU A 197 15.21 10.10 8.05
C GLU A 197 14.41 10.42 6.78
N GLU A 198 15.02 10.38 5.59
CA GLU A 198 14.31 10.54 4.33
C GLU A 198 13.18 9.49 4.20
N TYR A 199 13.44 8.25 4.65
CA TYR A 199 12.47 7.17 4.64
C TYR A 199 11.74 7.00 6.00
N SER A 200 11.49 8.10 6.70
CA SER A 200 10.71 8.12 7.94
C SER A 200 9.28 8.58 7.67
N PRO A 201 8.27 7.67 7.65
CA PRO A 201 6.87 8.07 7.54
C PRO A 201 6.45 9.06 8.64
N LEU A 202 6.99 8.89 9.86
CA LEU A 202 6.71 9.77 10.99
C LEU A 202 7.22 11.20 10.77
N ARG A 203 8.35 11.37 10.09
CA ARG A 203 8.85 12.70 9.68
C ARG A 203 8.03 13.23 8.52
N ALA A 204 7.85 12.43 7.48
CA ALA A 204 7.25 12.86 6.21
C ALA A 204 5.78 13.30 6.35
N ILE A 205 5.01 12.72 7.28
CA ILE A 205 3.57 13.04 7.42
C ILE A 205 3.31 14.51 7.77
N SER A 206 4.27 15.21 8.40
CA SER A 206 4.15 16.65 8.67
C SER A 206 4.23 17.53 7.42
N GLU A 207 4.80 17.00 6.34
CA GLU A 207 4.98 17.72 5.08
C GLU A 207 3.93 17.34 4.02
N VAL A 208 3.03 16.41 4.34
CA VAL A 208 1.94 15.99 3.44
C VAL A 208 0.88 17.09 3.35
N SER A 209 0.65 17.60 2.15
CA SER A 209 -0.35 18.64 1.89
C SER A 209 -1.77 18.12 1.62
N ALA A 210 -1.90 16.80 1.39
CA ALA A 210 -3.18 16.13 1.22
C ALA A 210 -3.99 16.10 2.53
N ASP A 211 -5.32 16.01 2.42
CA ASP A 211 -6.15 15.64 3.58
C ASP A 211 -5.83 14.19 3.99
N ILE A 212 -5.76 13.93 5.29
CA ILE A 212 -5.35 12.63 5.81
C ILE A 212 -6.44 12.02 6.68
N LEU A 213 -6.78 10.75 6.42
CA LEU A 213 -7.57 9.89 7.29
C LEU A 213 -6.72 8.72 7.79
N ILE A 214 -6.62 8.53 9.08
CA ILE A 214 -6.00 7.35 9.70
C ILE A 214 -7.12 6.45 10.22
N VAL A 215 -7.25 5.23 9.67
CA VAL A 215 -8.15 4.18 10.17
C VAL A 215 -7.31 3.11 10.84
N HIS A 216 -7.50 2.87 12.13
CA HIS A 216 -6.64 1.94 12.87
C HIS A 216 -7.42 1.03 13.82
N ALA A 217 -7.11 -0.26 13.76
CA ALA A 217 -7.67 -1.29 14.59
C ALA A 217 -7.04 -1.23 16.00
N GLU A 218 -7.88 -1.14 17.06
CA GLU A 218 -7.39 -0.96 18.44
C GLU A 218 -6.58 -2.15 18.96
N GLN A 219 -6.87 -3.38 18.47
CA GLN A 219 -6.18 -4.61 18.89
C GLN A 219 -5.15 -5.06 17.86
N ASP A 220 -4.61 -4.15 17.07
CA ASP A 220 -3.54 -4.47 16.12
C ASP A 220 -2.24 -4.81 16.85
N MET A 221 -1.89 -6.10 16.84
CA MET A 221 -0.64 -6.61 17.45
C MET A 221 0.54 -6.53 16.48
N THR A 222 0.30 -6.31 15.20
CA THR A 222 1.33 -6.15 14.16
C THR A 222 1.84 -4.73 14.10
N VAL A 223 0.91 -3.77 14.05
CA VAL A 223 1.19 -2.32 14.11
C VAL A 223 0.39 -1.74 15.27
N PRO A 224 0.98 -1.61 16.46
CA PRO A 224 0.25 -1.12 17.62
C PRO A 224 -0.31 0.29 17.41
N ILE A 225 -1.52 0.55 17.93
CA ILE A 225 -2.25 1.82 17.78
C ILE A 225 -1.43 3.07 18.17
N ARG A 226 -0.41 2.92 19.02
CA ARG A 226 0.52 4.02 19.33
C ARG A 226 1.26 4.56 18.10
N GLU A 227 1.43 3.75 17.04
CA GLU A 227 2.02 4.23 15.77
C GLU A 227 1.05 5.16 15.02
N ALA A 228 -0.24 4.83 15.01
CA ALA A 228 -1.28 5.71 14.46
C ALA A 228 -1.39 7.02 15.25
N ASN A 229 -1.38 6.94 16.59
CA ASN A 229 -1.39 8.13 17.46
C ASN A 229 -0.18 9.04 17.19
N ALA A 230 1.02 8.45 17.01
CA ALA A 230 2.23 9.22 16.68
C ALA A 230 2.14 9.89 15.30
N LEU A 231 1.58 9.20 14.30
CA LEU A 231 1.34 9.79 12.98
C LEU A 231 0.32 10.93 13.05
N GLN A 232 -0.78 10.74 13.79
CA GLN A 232 -1.79 11.78 13.98
C GLN A 232 -1.21 13.02 14.69
N GLU A 233 -0.42 12.82 15.75
CA GLU A 233 0.22 13.91 16.51
C GLU A 233 1.20 14.72 15.62
N LYS A 234 1.88 14.07 14.69
CA LYS A 234 2.84 14.72 13.78
C LYS A 234 2.18 15.39 12.58
N SER A 235 1.01 14.94 12.18
CA SER A 235 0.27 15.55 11.07
C SER A 235 -0.40 16.85 11.47
N HIS A 236 -0.51 17.79 10.54
CA HIS A 236 -1.25 19.04 10.75
C HIS A 236 -2.76 18.91 10.57
N SER A 237 -3.24 17.86 9.87
CA SER A 237 -4.64 17.76 9.43
C SER A 237 -5.26 16.35 9.57
N ALA A 238 -4.51 15.36 10.09
CA ALA A 238 -5.01 13.98 10.10
C ALA A 238 -6.22 13.81 11.03
N GLN A 239 -7.30 13.30 10.44
CA GLN A 239 -8.43 12.74 11.16
C GLN A 239 -8.11 11.29 11.52
N MET A 240 -8.56 10.83 12.70
CA MET A 240 -8.36 9.44 13.12
C MET A 240 -9.70 8.77 13.44
N HIS A 241 -9.87 7.56 12.90
CA HIS A 241 -10.98 6.66 13.22
C HIS A 241 -10.40 5.34 13.76
N SER A 242 -10.69 5.01 15.03
CA SER A 242 -10.27 3.74 15.63
C SER A 242 -11.40 2.71 15.56
N ILE A 243 -11.06 1.48 15.16
CA ILE A 243 -12.00 0.38 15.05
C ILE A 243 -11.81 -0.55 16.26
N PRO A 244 -12.79 -0.61 17.19
CA PRO A 244 -12.68 -1.44 18.38
C PRO A 244 -12.71 -2.92 18.04
N GLN A 245 -12.05 -3.75 18.84
CA GLN A 245 -12.04 -5.21 18.74
C GLN A 245 -11.54 -5.76 17.39
N ALA A 246 -10.85 -4.95 16.60
CA ALA A 246 -10.27 -5.33 15.32
C ALA A 246 -8.74 -5.51 15.44
N GLY A 247 -8.18 -6.38 14.61
CA GLY A 247 -6.74 -6.61 14.43
C GLY A 247 -6.25 -6.09 13.08
N HIS A 248 -4.97 -6.38 12.77
CA HIS A 248 -4.23 -5.83 11.62
C HIS A 248 -4.90 -5.94 10.26
N ILE A 249 -5.69 -6.98 10.04
CA ILE A 249 -6.38 -7.28 8.78
C ILE A 249 -7.91 -7.19 8.93
N PHE A 250 -8.38 -6.44 9.92
CA PHE A 250 -9.82 -6.21 10.19
C PHE A 250 -10.64 -7.50 10.36
N GLY A 251 -10.00 -8.57 10.87
CA GLY A 251 -10.63 -9.89 11.04
C GLY A 251 -10.80 -10.70 9.76
N CYS A 252 -10.29 -10.22 8.63
CA CYS A 252 -10.36 -10.93 7.36
C CYS A 252 -9.32 -12.05 7.26
N THR A 253 -9.49 -12.92 6.27
CA THR A 253 -8.56 -14.05 5.98
C THR A 253 -7.98 -13.92 4.57
N HIS A 254 -6.96 -14.72 4.30
CA HIS A 254 -6.51 -14.97 2.93
C HIS A 254 -6.49 -16.49 2.65
N PRO A 255 -7.21 -16.98 1.64
CA PRO A 255 -8.11 -16.24 0.75
C PRO A 255 -9.26 -15.54 1.48
N PHE A 256 -9.81 -14.48 0.86
CA PHE A 256 -10.94 -13.73 1.42
C PHE A 256 -12.20 -14.60 1.46
N THR A 257 -12.86 -14.66 2.61
CA THR A 257 -14.03 -15.50 2.82
C THR A 257 -15.32 -14.69 2.99
N GLU A 258 -15.23 -13.60 3.77
CA GLU A 258 -16.40 -12.80 4.09
C GLU A 258 -16.06 -11.36 4.46
N MET A 259 -17.03 -10.46 4.29
CA MET A 259 -16.96 -9.07 4.74
C MET A 259 -17.20 -9.02 6.25
N THR A 260 -16.19 -8.67 7.01
CA THR A 260 -16.33 -8.44 8.46
C THR A 260 -16.95 -7.07 8.74
N SER A 261 -17.55 -6.91 9.93
CA SER A 261 -18.04 -5.60 10.39
C SER A 261 -16.93 -4.55 10.48
N SER A 262 -15.73 -4.96 10.91
CA SER A 262 -14.57 -4.07 11.02
C SER A 262 -14.04 -3.61 9.66
N LEU A 263 -14.01 -4.49 8.66
CA LEU A 263 -13.64 -4.11 7.30
C LEU A 263 -14.71 -3.20 6.68
N ARG A 264 -16.00 -3.48 6.91
CA ARG A 264 -17.11 -2.63 6.46
C ARG A 264 -16.99 -1.22 7.06
N ASP A 265 -16.73 -1.09 8.35
CA ASP A 265 -16.53 0.19 9.03
C ASP A 265 -15.34 0.97 8.42
N ALA A 266 -14.22 0.30 8.15
CA ALA A 266 -13.08 0.92 7.47
C ALA A 266 -13.42 1.43 6.07
N ILE A 267 -14.15 0.63 5.27
CA ILE A 267 -14.59 1.01 3.92
C ILE A 267 -15.55 2.21 3.98
N ASP A 268 -16.59 2.15 4.82
CA ASP A 268 -17.63 3.18 4.89
C ASP A 268 -17.04 4.53 5.35
N THR A 269 -16.16 4.50 6.37
CA THR A 269 -15.45 5.69 6.86
C THR A 269 -14.54 6.28 5.77
N THR A 270 -13.80 5.43 5.05
CA THR A 270 -12.91 5.88 3.97
C THR A 270 -13.69 6.40 2.77
N THR A 271 -14.82 5.77 2.42
CA THR A 271 -15.71 6.24 1.34
C THR A 271 -16.27 7.63 1.67
N ALA A 272 -16.74 7.83 2.89
CA ALA A 272 -17.22 9.14 3.32
C ALA A 272 -16.12 10.20 3.22
N PHE A 273 -14.90 9.88 3.65
CA PHE A 273 -13.75 10.78 3.55
C PHE A 273 -13.39 11.11 2.10
N PHE A 274 -13.41 10.13 1.18
CA PHE A 274 -13.07 10.38 -0.24
C PHE A 274 -14.16 11.16 -0.98
N SER A 275 -15.39 11.19 -0.45
CA SER A 275 -16.54 11.88 -1.07
C SER A 275 -16.67 13.37 -0.68
N THR A 276 -15.95 13.84 0.33
CA THR A 276 -15.87 15.26 0.73
C THR A 276 -14.90 16.03 -0.14
#